data_81c5355c720f3927be136826e15e35f2
#
_entry.id   81c5355c720f3927be136826e15e35f2
#
_cell.length_a   1.000
_cell.length_b   1.000
_cell.length_c   1.000
_cell.angle_alpha   90.00
_cell.angle_beta   90.00
_cell.angle_gamma   90.00
#
_symmetry.space_group_name_H-M   'P 1'
#
loop_
_entity.id
_entity.type
_entity.pdbx_description
1 polymer ?
#
loop_
_entity_poly.entity_id
_entity_poly.type
_entity_poly.pdbx_seq_one_letter_code
_entity_poly.pdbx_strand_id
1 'polypeptide(L)'
;MKFAIDAFGGDNAPEAVIRGSIDAMQLNDDFSIIFTGDESAIYALLNDYEYDKSRVEVVHAPDIITCEDQPTLAVRRKKESSIVKALHLVADGKADCFISAGSTGAVLAGATLIVHRIPGVKRPALAPVLPTLKGPMMLIDCGANADCTPEYLLQFAYMGSAYMSGVLGIERPRVGLINNGTEEGKGNALTKEAYSLLKAARGINFVGNCEARELMSGDYDVIVCDGFVGNAVLKTLEGAVASIMTMLKTEIKSSKRASVGAMLSKNAFKALKTRMDYTEYGGAPLLGINGGIIKAHGSSDERAVCSAIGQARKLILGNVTNTISGLISREMEPQAGK
;
A
#
# COMPACT_ATOMS: atom_id res chain seq x y z
N MET A 1 14.87 0.99 13.59
CA MET A 1 13.42 0.90 13.40
C MET A 1 12.93 -0.46 13.88
N LYS A 2 11.67 -0.60 14.28
CA LYS A 2 11.10 -1.89 14.70
C LYS A 2 9.76 -2.13 13.97
N PHE A 3 9.58 -3.30 13.35
CA PHE A 3 8.39 -3.63 12.55
C PHE A 3 7.60 -4.75 13.20
N ALA A 4 6.30 -4.54 13.44
CA ALA A 4 5.36 -5.55 13.88
C ALA A 4 4.77 -6.27 12.66
N ILE A 5 4.99 -7.57 12.55
CA ILE A 5 4.59 -8.38 11.39
C ILE A 5 3.58 -9.42 11.83
N ASP A 6 2.38 -9.36 11.24
CA ASP A 6 1.37 -10.41 11.35
C ASP A 6 1.85 -11.66 10.60
N ALA A 7 2.38 -12.63 11.35
CA ALA A 7 3.00 -13.83 10.77
C ALA A 7 1.97 -14.80 10.15
N PHE A 8 0.68 -14.67 10.49
CA PHE A 8 -0.38 -15.56 10.04
C PHE A 8 -1.38 -14.93 9.07
N GLY A 9 -1.07 -13.72 8.57
CA GLY A 9 -1.88 -13.05 7.56
C GLY A 9 -1.50 -13.44 6.13
N GLY A 10 -2.49 -13.88 5.34
CA GLY A 10 -2.34 -14.20 3.93
C GLY A 10 -2.38 -15.69 3.61
N ASP A 11 -2.49 -15.99 2.31
CA ASP A 11 -2.71 -17.37 1.81
C ASP A 11 -1.47 -18.26 1.93
N ASN A 12 -0.27 -17.67 1.96
CA ASN A 12 1.03 -18.35 2.04
C ASN A 12 1.69 -18.17 3.42
N ALA A 13 0.92 -17.71 4.42
CA ALA A 13 1.38 -17.58 5.79
C ALA A 13 1.37 -18.96 6.51
N PRO A 14 2.26 -19.16 7.48
CA PRO A 14 3.32 -18.27 7.97
C PRO A 14 4.63 -18.35 7.18
N GLU A 15 4.86 -19.36 6.34
CA GLU A 15 6.15 -19.67 5.70
C GLU A 15 6.67 -18.50 4.86
N ALA A 16 5.85 -17.98 3.95
CA ALA A 16 6.27 -16.86 3.08
C ALA A 16 6.54 -15.57 3.87
N VAL A 17 5.77 -15.36 4.95
CA VAL A 17 5.94 -14.17 5.81
C VAL A 17 7.27 -14.24 6.55
N ILE A 18 7.59 -15.38 7.17
CA ILE A 18 8.84 -15.54 7.93
C ILE A 18 10.04 -15.50 6.98
N ARG A 19 10.01 -16.26 5.87
CA ARG A 19 11.11 -16.28 4.90
C ARG A 19 11.36 -14.89 4.32
N GLY A 20 10.33 -14.20 3.81
CA GLY A 20 10.49 -12.86 3.25
C GLY A 20 10.97 -11.83 4.27
N SER A 21 10.66 -12.03 5.55
CA SER A 21 11.15 -11.19 6.64
C SER A 21 12.65 -11.40 6.90
N ILE A 22 13.11 -12.66 6.88
CA ILE A 22 14.53 -12.99 7.01
C ILE A 22 15.32 -12.44 5.80
N ASP A 23 14.79 -12.63 4.57
CA ASP A 23 15.40 -12.07 3.36
C ASP A 23 15.55 -10.53 3.46
N ALA A 24 14.54 -9.84 3.97
CA ALA A 24 14.59 -8.38 4.19
C ALA A 24 15.65 -7.97 5.23
N MET A 25 15.81 -8.75 6.31
CA MET A 25 16.84 -8.52 7.35
C MET A 25 18.25 -8.74 6.85
N GLN A 26 18.44 -9.65 5.87
CA GLN A 26 19.74 -9.87 5.21
C GLN A 26 20.14 -8.71 4.29
N LEU A 27 19.15 -8.03 3.70
CA LEU A 27 19.35 -6.86 2.83
C LEU A 27 19.63 -5.55 3.59
N ASN A 28 19.20 -5.47 4.87
CA ASN A 28 19.28 -4.25 5.68
C ASN A 28 19.50 -4.60 7.15
N ASP A 29 20.35 -3.85 7.83
CA ASP A 29 20.74 -4.07 9.22
C ASP A 29 20.15 -3.05 10.23
N ASP A 30 19.39 -2.07 9.74
CA ASP A 30 18.91 -0.92 10.50
C ASP A 30 17.50 -1.08 11.11
N PHE A 31 16.92 -2.29 11.06
CA PHE A 31 15.64 -2.58 11.70
C PHE A 31 15.61 -3.95 12.39
N SER A 32 14.66 -4.13 13.29
CA SER A 32 14.30 -5.38 13.96
C SER A 32 12.83 -5.72 13.72
N ILE A 33 12.47 -6.98 13.97
CA ILE A 33 11.12 -7.50 13.68
C ILE A 33 10.50 -8.05 14.98
N ILE A 34 9.21 -7.77 15.17
CA ILE A 34 8.36 -8.43 16.14
C ILE A 34 7.32 -9.23 15.36
N PHE A 35 7.44 -10.54 15.35
CA PHE A 35 6.40 -11.41 14.80
C PHE A 35 5.27 -11.57 15.79
N THR A 36 4.02 -11.54 15.30
CA THR A 36 2.83 -11.87 16.08
C THR A 36 2.13 -13.07 15.48
N GLY A 37 1.83 -14.08 16.31
CA GLY A 37 1.21 -15.35 15.88
C GLY A 37 1.45 -16.48 16.85
N ASP A 38 1.24 -17.72 16.42
CA ASP A 38 1.58 -18.88 17.22
C ASP A 38 3.11 -18.97 17.39
N GLU A 39 3.56 -18.79 18.63
CA GLU A 39 4.99 -18.71 18.97
C GLU A 39 5.73 -20.00 18.59
N SER A 40 5.12 -21.15 18.84
CA SER A 40 5.74 -22.45 18.57
C SER A 40 5.95 -22.68 17.07
N ALA A 41 4.94 -22.33 16.26
CA ALA A 41 5.03 -22.44 14.81
C ALA A 41 6.04 -21.47 14.22
N ILE A 42 6.09 -20.21 14.74
CA ILE A 42 7.08 -19.20 14.30
C ILE A 42 8.50 -19.69 14.59
N TYR A 43 8.80 -20.14 15.82
CA TYR A 43 10.15 -20.62 16.15
C TYR A 43 10.53 -21.89 15.40
N ALA A 44 9.57 -22.79 15.13
CA ALA A 44 9.82 -23.98 14.32
C ALA A 44 10.35 -23.61 12.92
N LEU A 45 9.71 -22.62 12.27
CA LEU A 45 10.15 -22.13 10.96
C LEU A 45 11.44 -21.33 11.02
N LEU A 46 11.64 -20.48 12.04
CA LEU A 46 12.85 -19.70 12.23
C LEU A 46 14.11 -20.58 12.40
N ASN A 47 13.97 -21.79 12.93
CA ASN A 47 15.09 -22.71 13.08
C ASN A 47 15.68 -23.19 11.75
N ASP A 48 14.95 -23.06 10.64
CA ASP A 48 15.43 -23.43 9.30
C ASP A 48 16.30 -22.34 8.66
N TYR A 49 16.47 -21.19 9.33
CA TYR A 49 17.19 -20.03 8.79
C TYR A 49 18.34 -19.57 9.69
N GLU A 50 19.38 -19.05 9.06
CA GLU A 50 20.42 -18.28 9.73
C GLU A 50 20.04 -16.80 9.77
N TYR A 51 19.91 -16.23 10.96
CA TYR A 51 19.56 -14.82 11.18
C TYR A 51 20.11 -14.29 12.50
N ASP A 52 20.20 -12.98 12.65
CA ASP A 52 20.56 -12.35 13.92
C ASP A 52 19.38 -12.42 14.90
N LYS A 53 19.47 -13.33 15.87
CA LYS A 53 18.42 -13.58 16.87
C LYS A 53 18.14 -12.37 17.74
N SER A 54 19.11 -11.43 17.89
CA SER A 54 18.91 -10.19 18.66
C SER A 54 17.96 -9.20 18.00
N ARG A 55 17.69 -9.39 16.71
CA ARG A 55 16.81 -8.54 15.89
C ARG A 55 15.41 -9.10 15.72
N VAL A 56 15.09 -10.26 16.32
CA VAL A 56 13.80 -10.91 16.20
C VAL A 56 13.19 -11.12 17.58
N GLU A 57 11.96 -10.70 17.73
CA GLU A 57 11.11 -10.90 18.91
C GLU A 57 9.81 -11.59 18.45
N VAL A 58 9.23 -12.45 19.28
CA VAL A 58 7.95 -13.11 19.00
C VAL A 58 6.97 -12.76 20.09
N VAL A 59 5.78 -12.32 19.72
CA VAL A 59 4.65 -12.09 20.60
C VAL A 59 3.58 -13.11 20.29
N HIS A 60 3.33 -14.01 21.23
CA HIS A 60 2.34 -15.08 21.07
C HIS A 60 0.94 -14.51 20.84
N ALA A 61 0.28 -14.97 19.77
CA ALA A 61 -1.08 -14.60 19.39
C ALA A 61 -1.78 -15.84 18.80
N PRO A 62 -2.62 -16.52 19.60
CA PRO A 62 -3.22 -17.81 19.20
C PRO A 62 -4.37 -17.67 18.20
N ASP A 63 -4.98 -16.47 18.09
CA ASP A 63 -6.14 -16.24 17.24
C ASP A 63 -5.75 -15.65 15.88
N ILE A 64 -6.54 -15.99 14.86
CA ILE A 64 -6.41 -15.45 13.50
C ILE A 64 -7.72 -14.80 13.08
N ILE A 65 -7.65 -13.62 12.44
CA ILE A 65 -8.78 -12.99 11.76
C ILE A 65 -8.71 -13.36 10.28
N THR A 66 -9.74 -14.04 9.80
CA THR A 66 -9.85 -14.51 8.40
C THR A 66 -10.56 -13.49 7.52
N CYS A 67 -10.57 -13.72 6.19
CA CYS A 67 -11.30 -12.88 5.25
C CYS A 67 -12.84 -13.04 5.36
N GLU A 68 -13.32 -14.12 5.99
CA GLU A 68 -14.75 -14.41 6.21
C GLU A 68 -15.30 -13.71 7.44
N ASP A 69 -14.42 -13.29 8.37
CA ASP A 69 -14.82 -12.57 9.57
C ASP A 69 -15.35 -11.17 9.21
N GLN A 70 -16.36 -10.71 9.96
CA GLN A 70 -16.79 -9.32 9.88
C GLN A 70 -15.71 -8.40 10.49
N PRO A 71 -15.05 -7.53 9.71
CA PRO A 71 -13.81 -6.87 10.12
C PRO A 71 -13.86 -6.15 11.48
N THR A 72 -14.81 -5.23 11.63
CA THR A 72 -14.94 -4.42 12.85
C THR A 72 -15.27 -5.27 14.08
N LEU A 73 -16.11 -6.30 13.89
CA LEU A 73 -16.51 -7.20 14.98
C LEU A 73 -15.36 -8.13 15.37
N ALA A 74 -14.62 -8.65 14.39
CA ALA A 74 -13.47 -9.51 14.60
C ALA A 74 -12.36 -8.78 15.38
N VAL A 75 -12.01 -7.56 14.98
CA VAL A 75 -11.02 -6.72 15.69
C VAL A 75 -11.41 -6.49 17.15
N ARG A 76 -12.71 -6.30 17.44
CA ARG A 76 -13.19 -6.07 18.82
C ARG A 76 -13.22 -7.34 19.66
N ARG A 77 -13.51 -8.51 19.06
CA ARG A 77 -13.70 -9.79 19.78
C ARG A 77 -12.43 -10.61 19.88
N LYS A 78 -11.66 -10.73 18.78
CA LYS A 78 -10.43 -11.53 18.71
C LYS A 78 -9.22 -10.69 19.15
N LYS A 79 -9.20 -10.27 20.41
CA LYS A 79 -8.13 -9.41 20.95
C LYS A 79 -6.77 -10.09 20.97
N GLU A 80 -6.75 -11.40 21.01
CA GLU A 80 -5.54 -12.22 20.99
C GLU A 80 -5.07 -12.57 19.57
N SER A 81 -5.69 -12.01 18.54
CA SER A 81 -5.28 -12.26 17.15
C SER A 81 -3.97 -11.57 16.79
N SER A 82 -3.24 -12.17 15.84
CA SER A 82 -1.97 -11.66 15.34
C SER A 82 -2.07 -10.22 14.84
N ILE A 83 -3.10 -9.90 14.06
CA ILE A 83 -3.37 -8.52 13.58
C ILE A 83 -3.56 -7.54 14.74
N VAL A 84 -4.40 -7.90 15.73
CA VAL A 84 -4.74 -6.99 16.83
C VAL A 84 -3.53 -6.74 17.71
N LYS A 85 -2.77 -7.78 18.08
CA LYS A 85 -1.55 -7.64 18.87
C LYS A 85 -0.49 -6.80 18.15
N ALA A 86 -0.28 -7.04 16.87
CA ALA A 86 0.67 -6.24 16.08
C ALA A 86 0.28 -4.75 16.00
N LEU A 87 -1.01 -4.45 15.83
CA LEU A 87 -1.50 -3.06 15.83
C LEU A 87 -1.34 -2.38 17.19
N HIS A 88 -1.52 -3.12 18.30
CA HIS A 88 -1.24 -2.58 19.64
C HIS A 88 0.25 -2.26 19.83
N LEU A 89 1.17 -3.06 19.27
CA LEU A 89 2.60 -2.73 19.32
C LEU A 89 2.90 -1.38 18.67
N VAL A 90 2.21 -1.04 17.56
CA VAL A 90 2.36 0.27 16.92
C VAL A 90 1.69 1.36 17.75
N ALA A 91 0.48 1.14 18.26
CA ALA A 91 -0.25 2.11 19.08
C ALA A 91 0.50 2.46 20.36
N ASP A 92 1.17 1.49 20.98
CA ASP A 92 1.98 1.63 22.19
C ASP A 92 3.38 2.22 21.94
N GLY A 93 3.73 2.51 20.68
CA GLY A 93 5.08 2.99 20.29
C GLY A 93 6.18 1.94 20.44
N LYS A 94 5.83 0.66 20.54
CA LYS A 94 6.79 -0.47 20.61
C LYS A 94 7.27 -0.91 19.23
N ALA A 95 6.52 -0.54 18.18
CA ALA A 95 6.89 -0.73 16.78
C ALA A 95 6.55 0.53 15.97
N ASP A 96 7.36 0.80 14.94
CA ASP A 96 7.20 1.97 14.05
C ASP A 96 6.20 1.70 12.91
N CYS A 97 6.07 0.44 12.50
CA CYS A 97 5.22 0.05 11.39
C CYS A 97 4.62 -1.35 11.63
N PHE A 98 3.37 -1.51 11.18
CA PHE A 98 2.66 -2.78 11.08
C PHE A 98 2.61 -3.26 9.64
N ILE A 99 2.84 -4.56 9.42
CA ILE A 99 2.82 -5.21 8.10
C ILE A 99 1.96 -6.47 8.18
N SER A 100 1.00 -6.60 7.26
CA SER A 100 0.14 -7.79 7.18
C SER A 100 -0.34 -8.07 5.75
N ALA A 101 -0.36 -9.33 5.38
CA ALA A 101 -1.04 -9.84 4.18
C ALA A 101 -2.47 -10.34 4.47
N GLY A 102 -2.95 -10.25 5.70
CA GLY A 102 -4.28 -10.69 6.14
C GLY A 102 -5.44 -9.85 5.60
N SER A 103 -6.63 -10.02 6.17
CA SER A 103 -7.86 -9.34 5.74
C SER A 103 -7.71 -7.81 5.68
N THR A 104 -7.91 -7.23 4.49
CA THR A 104 -7.83 -5.77 4.30
C THR A 104 -8.83 -5.02 5.18
N GLY A 105 -10.04 -5.55 5.33
CA GLY A 105 -11.05 -4.97 6.19
C GLY A 105 -10.62 -4.98 7.66
N ALA A 106 -9.99 -6.06 8.13
CA ALA A 106 -9.51 -6.16 9.51
C ALA A 106 -8.33 -5.19 9.76
N VAL A 107 -7.40 -5.08 8.81
CA VAL A 107 -6.29 -4.11 8.88
C VAL A 107 -6.82 -2.68 8.93
N LEU A 108 -7.75 -2.31 8.05
CA LEU A 108 -8.35 -0.97 8.02
C LEU A 108 -9.12 -0.65 9.31
N ALA A 109 -9.97 -1.58 9.77
CA ALA A 109 -10.74 -1.42 10.98
C ALA A 109 -9.82 -1.33 12.22
N GLY A 110 -8.84 -2.24 12.32
CA GLY A 110 -7.90 -2.27 13.43
C GLY A 110 -6.99 -1.05 13.47
N ALA A 111 -6.42 -0.64 12.34
CA ALA A 111 -5.62 0.57 12.25
C ALA A 111 -6.41 1.81 12.70
N THR A 112 -7.68 1.91 12.28
CA THR A 112 -8.54 3.04 12.66
C THR A 112 -8.94 3.02 14.14
N LEU A 113 -9.25 1.84 14.71
CA LEU A 113 -9.76 1.69 16.07
C LEU A 113 -8.67 1.64 17.13
N ILE A 114 -7.48 1.14 16.80
CA ILE A 114 -6.38 0.89 17.75
C ILE A 114 -5.28 1.93 17.60
N VAL A 115 -4.73 2.09 16.38
CA VAL A 115 -3.61 3.04 16.13
C VAL A 115 -4.12 4.48 15.98
N HIS A 116 -5.38 4.62 15.59
CA HIS A 116 -6.07 5.88 15.33
C HIS A 116 -5.54 6.64 14.10
N ARG A 117 -6.33 7.63 13.69
CA ARG A 117 -5.99 8.52 12.57
C ARG A 117 -5.06 9.63 13.05
N ILE A 118 -4.24 10.15 12.15
CA ILE A 118 -3.53 11.42 12.35
C ILE A 118 -4.57 12.51 12.70
N PRO A 119 -4.32 13.37 13.70
CA PRO A 119 -5.22 14.48 14.01
C PRO A 119 -5.55 15.33 12.78
N GLY A 120 -6.83 15.64 12.56
CA GLY A 120 -7.32 16.35 11.38
C GLY A 120 -7.61 15.49 10.15
N VAL A 121 -7.07 14.27 10.06
CA VAL A 121 -7.41 13.34 8.98
C VAL A 121 -8.82 12.79 9.17
N LYS A 122 -9.67 12.99 8.16
CA LYS A 122 -11.07 12.55 8.18
C LYS A 122 -11.20 11.04 7.88
N ARG A 123 -10.42 10.53 6.93
CA ARG A 123 -10.42 9.10 6.54
C ARG A 123 -9.01 8.64 6.18
N PRO A 124 -8.58 7.45 6.59
CA PRO A 124 -7.39 6.84 6.05
C PRO A 124 -7.66 6.35 4.62
N ALA A 125 -6.62 6.22 3.81
CA ALA A 125 -6.72 5.76 2.42
C ALA A 125 -5.72 4.66 2.11
N LEU A 126 -6.15 3.65 1.35
CA LEU A 126 -5.28 2.59 0.83
C LEU A 126 -4.67 3.05 -0.49
N ALA A 127 -3.34 3.11 -0.55
CA ALA A 127 -2.65 3.84 -1.59
C ALA A 127 -1.53 3.01 -2.28
N PRO A 128 -1.87 2.00 -3.12
CA PRO A 128 -0.87 1.24 -3.85
C PRO A 128 -0.07 2.12 -4.81
N VAL A 129 1.22 1.78 -4.96
CA VAL A 129 2.09 2.34 -5.98
C VAL A 129 2.10 1.39 -7.18
N LEU A 130 1.86 1.93 -8.35
CA LEU A 130 1.76 1.19 -9.61
C LEU A 130 2.87 1.61 -10.57
N PRO A 131 3.44 0.68 -11.34
CA PRO A 131 4.38 1.02 -12.40
C PRO A 131 3.67 1.71 -13.56
N THR A 132 4.32 2.69 -14.17
CA THR A 132 3.89 3.32 -15.42
C THR A 132 4.99 3.34 -16.47
N LEU A 133 4.71 3.90 -17.63
CA LEU A 133 5.71 4.00 -18.71
C LEU A 133 6.93 4.84 -18.31
N LYS A 134 6.76 5.87 -17.44
CA LYS A 134 7.83 6.82 -17.09
C LYS A 134 8.32 6.71 -15.63
N GLY A 135 7.72 5.83 -14.82
CA GLY A 135 8.08 5.67 -13.40
C GLY A 135 6.89 5.24 -12.54
N PRO A 136 7.04 5.21 -11.22
CA PRO A 136 5.96 4.84 -10.31
C PRO A 136 4.89 5.94 -10.18
N MET A 137 3.64 5.53 -9.99
CA MET A 137 2.51 6.40 -9.72
C MET A 137 1.69 5.82 -8.56
N MET A 138 1.22 6.65 -7.66
CA MET A 138 0.33 6.25 -6.57
C MET A 138 -1.13 6.45 -6.95
N LEU A 139 -1.94 5.40 -6.82
CA LEU A 139 -3.40 5.49 -6.92
C LEU A 139 -3.99 5.54 -5.50
N ILE A 140 -4.80 6.54 -5.20
CA ILE A 140 -5.36 6.79 -3.86
C ILE A 140 -6.77 7.39 -3.94
N ASP A 141 -7.79 6.79 -3.36
CA ASP A 141 -7.93 5.62 -2.51
C ASP A 141 -8.25 4.36 -3.33
N CYS A 142 -7.83 3.18 -2.84
CA CYS A 142 -8.09 1.89 -3.50
C CYS A 142 -8.86 0.92 -2.60
N GLY A 143 -10.00 1.37 -2.04
CA GLY A 143 -10.94 0.47 -1.36
C GLY A 143 -11.09 0.66 0.14
N ALA A 144 -10.49 1.69 0.75
CA ALA A 144 -10.74 2.01 2.15
C ALA A 144 -12.06 2.78 2.34
N ASN A 145 -12.47 3.61 1.36
CA ASN A 145 -13.66 4.45 1.45
C ASN A 145 -14.45 4.40 0.14
N ALA A 146 -15.54 3.60 0.10
CA ALA A 146 -16.37 3.48 -1.10
C ALA A 146 -17.07 4.80 -1.44
N ASP A 147 -17.59 5.50 -0.43
CA ASP A 147 -18.21 6.81 -0.57
C ASP A 147 -17.31 7.88 0.04
N CYS A 148 -17.03 8.92 -0.73
CA CYS A 148 -16.17 10.03 -0.34
C CYS A 148 -16.88 11.37 -0.40
N THR A 149 -16.37 12.34 0.36
CA THR A 149 -16.66 13.77 0.19
C THR A 149 -15.51 14.45 -0.54
N PRO A 150 -15.72 15.63 -1.14
CA PRO A 150 -14.65 16.37 -1.81
C PRO A 150 -13.43 16.64 -0.93
N GLU A 151 -13.65 16.88 0.38
CA GLU A 151 -12.57 17.10 1.34
C GLU A 151 -11.75 15.84 1.60
N TYR A 152 -12.34 14.63 1.46
CA TYR A 152 -11.55 13.39 1.56
C TYR A 152 -10.58 13.30 0.38
N LEU A 153 -11.04 13.58 -0.83
CA LEU A 153 -10.20 13.58 -2.04
C LEU A 153 -9.06 14.60 -1.94
N LEU A 154 -9.33 15.80 -1.39
CA LEU A 154 -8.31 16.78 -1.09
C LEU A 154 -7.26 16.23 -0.11
N GLN A 155 -7.70 15.61 1.00
CA GLN A 155 -6.78 15.00 1.96
C GLN A 155 -5.97 13.84 1.36
N PHE A 156 -6.57 13.05 0.47
CA PHE A 156 -5.85 11.98 -0.25
C PHE A 156 -4.75 12.55 -1.15
N ALA A 157 -4.98 13.70 -1.78
CA ALA A 157 -3.95 14.40 -2.55
C ALA A 157 -2.75 14.82 -1.68
N TYR A 158 -2.99 15.35 -0.48
CA TYR A 158 -1.92 15.65 0.49
C TYR A 158 -1.16 14.40 0.93
N MET A 159 -1.89 13.32 1.24
CA MET A 159 -1.29 12.05 1.66
C MET A 159 -0.42 11.45 0.54
N GLY A 160 -0.93 11.39 -0.68
CA GLY A 160 -0.20 10.88 -1.84
C GLY A 160 1.04 11.72 -2.14
N SER A 161 0.91 13.05 -2.11
CA SER A 161 2.05 13.96 -2.31
C SER A 161 3.13 13.78 -1.26
N ALA A 162 2.76 13.66 0.02
CA ALA A 162 3.70 13.42 1.11
C ALA A 162 4.46 12.10 0.94
N TYR A 163 3.75 11.04 0.54
CA TYR A 163 4.37 9.74 0.28
C TYR A 163 5.33 9.78 -0.92
N MET A 164 4.88 10.30 -2.06
CA MET A 164 5.72 10.35 -3.27
C MET A 164 6.97 11.20 -3.06
N SER A 165 6.87 12.27 -2.28
CA SER A 165 8.04 13.09 -1.92
C SER A 165 8.95 12.38 -0.92
N GLY A 166 8.40 11.85 0.18
CA GLY A 166 9.21 11.28 1.26
C GLY A 166 9.84 9.93 0.91
N VAL A 167 9.15 9.10 0.12
CA VAL A 167 9.57 7.72 -0.20
C VAL A 167 10.29 7.62 -1.54
N LEU A 168 9.82 8.37 -2.55
CA LEU A 168 10.34 8.29 -3.92
C LEU A 168 11.14 9.52 -4.34
N GLY A 169 11.27 10.53 -3.48
CA GLY A 169 12.09 11.71 -3.72
C GLY A 169 11.55 12.67 -4.79
N ILE A 170 10.27 12.59 -5.12
CA ILE A 170 9.64 13.48 -6.11
C ILE A 170 9.27 14.79 -5.42
N GLU A 171 10.05 15.86 -5.61
CA GLU A 171 9.88 17.13 -4.87
C GLU A 171 8.51 17.78 -5.05
N ARG A 172 7.92 17.72 -6.24
CA ARG A 172 6.61 18.31 -6.57
C ARG A 172 5.74 17.31 -7.34
N PRO A 173 5.17 16.29 -6.67
CA PRO A 173 4.37 15.26 -7.32
C PRO A 173 3.20 15.86 -8.11
N ARG A 174 3.02 15.45 -9.36
CA ARG A 174 1.91 15.83 -10.20
C ARG A 174 0.66 15.08 -9.79
N VAL A 175 -0.32 15.81 -9.28
CA VAL A 175 -1.57 15.25 -8.76
C VAL A 175 -2.67 15.38 -9.80
N GLY A 176 -3.24 14.25 -10.24
CA GLY A 176 -4.42 14.17 -11.10
C GLY A 176 -5.65 13.72 -10.33
N LEU A 177 -6.83 14.14 -10.78
CA LEU A 177 -8.12 13.64 -10.29
C LEU A 177 -8.72 12.73 -11.36
N ILE A 178 -9.02 11.48 -11.03
CA ILE A 178 -9.63 10.55 -12.00
C ILE A 178 -11.02 11.06 -12.40
N ASN A 179 -11.27 11.08 -13.71
CA ASN A 179 -12.51 11.61 -14.25
C ASN A 179 -12.85 10.93 -15.60
N ASN A 180 -14.04 11.25 -16.13
CA ASN A 180 -14.53 10.79 -17.44
C ASN A 180 -14.15 11.72 -18.61
N GLY A 181 -13.29 12.70 -18.40
CA GLY A 181 -12.75 13.64 -19.37
C GLY A 181 -11.77 14.58 -18.70
N THR A 182 -10.89 15.19 -19.48
CA THR A 182 -9.79 16.05 -18.98
C THR A 182 -10.24 17.49 -18.69
N GLU A 183 -11.37 17.94 -19.26
CA GLU A 183 -11.87 19.30 -19.09
C GLU A 183 -12.37 19.54 -17.65
N GLU A 184 -12.19 20.75 -17.14
CA GLU A 184 -12.54 21.17 -15.78
C GLU A 184 -14.01 20.90 -15.41
N GLY A 185 -14.94 21.06 -16.35
CA GLY A 185 -16.38 20.87 -16.13
C GLY A 185 -16.88 19.44 -16.16
N LYS A 186 -16.00 18.44 -16.44
CA LYS A 186 -16.37 17.02 -16.50
C LYS A 186 -16.57 16.40 -15.12
N GLY A 187 -17.25 15.26 -15.12
CA GLY A 187 -17.44 14.44 -13.92
C GLY A 187 -18.80 14.57 -13.25
N ASN A 188 -18.92 13.87 -12.16
CA ASN A 188 -20.08 13.88 -11.26
C ASN A 188 -19.99 15.04 -10.23
N ALA A 189 -20.95 15.13 -9.32
CA ALA A 189 -20.95 16.18 -8.29
C ALA A 189 -19.70 16.11 -7.42
N LEU A 190 -19.29 14.93 -6.98
CA LEU A 190 -18.09 14.74 -6.15
C LEU A 190 -16.83 15.26 -6.84
N THR A 191 -16.58 14.84 -8.09
CA THR A 191 -15.33 15.18 -8.80
C THR A 191 -15.28 16.66 -9.20
N LYS A 192 -16.42 17.30 -9.53
CA LYS A 192 -16.48 18.74 -9.82
C LYS A 192 -16.14 19.59 -8.61
N GLU A 193 -16.69 19.23 -7.46
CA GLU A 193 -16.40 19.96 -6.21
C GLU A 193 -14.97 19.70 -5.74
N ALA A 194 -14.50 18.43 -5.80
CA ALA A 194 -13.12 18.08 -5.49
C ALA A 194 -12.12 18.79 -6.40
N TYR A 195 -12.41 18.94 -7.70
CA TYR A 195 -11.57 19.70 -8.63
C TYR A 195 -11.35 21.13 -8.15
N SER A 196 -12.42 21.80 -7.73
CA SER A 196 -12.34 23.18 -7.23
C SER A 196 -11.47 23.28 -5.97
N LEU A 197 -11.61 22.34 -5.03
CA LEU A 197 -10.78 22.27 -3.82
C LEU A 197 -9.31 21.99 -4.15
N LEU A 198 -9.02 21.03 -5.02
CA LEU A 198 -7.66 20.67 -5.43
C LEU A 198 -6.97 21.83 -6.17
N LYS A 199 -7.70 22.55 -7.02
CA LYS A 199 -7.18 23.71 -7.76
C LYS A 199 -6.84 24.89 -6.84
N ALA A 200 -7.59 25.06 -5.75
CA ALA A 200 -7.36 26.09 -4.74
C ALA A 200 -6.33 25.70 -3.67
N ALA A 201 -6.00 24.39 -3.58
CA ALA A 201 -5.16 23.85 -2.53
C ALA A 201 -3.72 24.37 -2.60
N ARG A 202 -3.15 24.70 -1.43
CA ARG A 202 -1.75 25.13 -1.32
C ARG A 202 -0.85 23.93 -1.06
N GLY A 203 0.34 23.93 -1.65
CA GLY A 203 1.33 22.88 -1.44
C GLY A 203 1.06 21.59 -2.23
N ILE A 204 0.04 21.56 -3.09
CA ILE A 204 -0.23 20.49 -4.04
C ILE A 204 0.06 20.99 -5.46
N ASN A 205 0.70 20.17 -6.26
CA ASN A 205 0.88 20.41 -7.69
C ASN A 205 -0.25 19.73 -8.47
N PHE A 206 -1.46 20.29 -8.36
CA PHE A 206 -2.61 19.76 -9.09
C PHE A 206 -2.52 20.08 -10.57
N VAL A 207 -2.56 19.06 -11.41
CA VAL A 207 -2.40 19.17 -12.88
C VAL A 207 -3.71 18.94 -13.64
N GLY A 208 -4.83 18.76 -12.94
CA GLY A 208 -6.15 18.66 -13.55
C GLY A 208 -6.75 17.25 -13.50
N ASN A 209 -7.78 17.04 -14.33
CA ASN A 209 -8.43 15.74 -14.46
C ASN A 209 -7.55 14.75 -15.26
N CYS A 210 -7.69 13.48 -14.94
CA CYS A 210 -7.04 12.35 -15.59
C CYS A 210 -8.09 11.35 -16.05
N GLU A 211 -8.09 10.96 -17.32
CA GLU A 211 -8.90 9.83 -17.77
C GLU A 211 -8.24 8.49 -17.38
N ALA A 212 -9.06 7.47 -17.09
CA ALA A 212 -8.54 6.16 -16.67
C ALA A 212 -7.56 5.52 -17.69
N ARG A 213 -7.68 5.82 -18.98
CA ARG A 213 -6.74 5.35 -20.03
C ARG A 213 -5.35 5.97 -19.91
N GLU A 214 -5.21 7.10 -19.23
CA GLU A 214 -3.94 7.84 -19.08
C GLU A 214 -3.13 7.42 -17.86
N LEU A 215 -3.73 6.61 -16.97
CA LEU A 215 -3.09 6.14 -15.74
C LEU A 215 -1.67 5.59 -15.94
N MET A 216 -1.47 4.83 -17.01
CA MET A 216 -0.18 4.19 -17.30
C MET A 216 0.78 5.08 -18.10
N SER A 217 0.40 6.33 -18.45
CA SER A 217 1.23 7.25 -19.26
C SER A 217 2.52 7.70 -18.55
N GLY A 218 2.46 7.81 -17.21
CA GLY A 218 3.51 8.40 -16.38
C GLY A 218 3.50 9.94 -16.40
N ASP A 219 2.37 10.55 -16.73
CA ASP A 219 2.19 12.01 -16.70
C ASP A 219 1.70 12.49 -15.32
N TYR A 220 1.32 11.57 -14.44
CA TYR A 220 0.89 11.80 -13.08
C TYR A 220 1.73 10.99 -12.10
N ASP A 221 2.01 11.56 -10.93
CA ASP A 221 2.73 10.88 -9.85
C ASP A 221 1.76 10.42 -8.75
N VAL A 222 0.63 11.13 -8.59
CA VAL A 222 -0.47 10.77 -7.69
C VAL A 222 -1.78 10.90 -8.46
N ILE A 223 -2.61 9.87 -8.41
CA ILE A 223 -3.97 9.92 -8.95
C ILE A 223 -4.96 9.70 -7.82
N VAL A 224 -5.86 10.67 -7.66
CA VAL A 224 -6.86 10.71 -6.58
C VAL A 224 -8.21 10.25 -7.10
N CYS A 225 -8.88 9.41 -6.31
CA CYS A 225 -10.25 8.96 -6.55
C CYS A 225 -10.91 8.51 -5.24
N ASP A 226 -12.21 8.20 -5.27
CA ASP A 226 -12.85 7.45 -4.20
C ASP A 226 -12.41 5.97 -4.24
N GLY A 227 -12.62 5.25 -3.12
CA GLY A 227 -12.15 3.88 -3.01
C GLY A 227 -12.91 2.88 -3.88
N PHE A 228 -14.14 3.18 -4.31
CA PHE A 228 -14.87 2.32 -5.23
C PHE A 228 -14.26 2.37 -6.63
N VAL A 229 -14.04 3.58 -7.15
CA VAL A 229 -13.39 3.80 -8.45
C VAL A 229 -11.96 3.27 -8.44
N GLY A 230 -11.18 3.61 -7.41
CA GLY A 230 -9.79 3.18 -7.33
C GLY A 230 -9.63 1.66 -7.23
N ASN A 231 -10.46 0.98 -6.45
CA ASN A 231 -10.43 -0.47 -6.36
C ASN A 231 -10.87 -1.13 -7.69
N ALA A 232 -11.89 -0.58 -8.37
CA ALA A 232 -12.31 -1.08 -9.67
C ALA A 232 -11.20 -0.95 -10.72
N VAL A 233 -10.53 0.21 -10.76
CA VAL A 233 -9.39 0.46 -11.66
C VAL A 233 -8.23 -0.47 -11.34
N LEU A 234 -7.84 -0.59 -10.07
CA LEU A 234 -6.75 -1.47 -9.64
C LEU A 234 -7.02 -2.92 -10.07
N LYS A 235 -8.20 -3.45 -9.76
CA LYS A 235 -8.58 -4.83 -10.11
C LYS A 235 -8.69 -5.06 -11.61
N THR A 236 -9.12 -4.05 -12.35
CA THR A 236 -9.14 -4.13 -13.82
C THR A 236 -7.72 -4.18 -14.39
N LEU A 237 -6.80 -3.36 -13.88
CA LEU A 237 -5.39 -3.38 -14.30
C LEU A 237 -4.72 -4.72 -13.96
N GLU A 238 -4.89 -5.21 -12.72
CA GLU A 238 -4.38 -6.53 -12.31
C GLU A 238 -4.89 -7.65 -13.24
N GLY A 239 -6.21 -7.68 -13.48
CA GLY A 239 -6.83 -8.68 -14.34
C GLY A 239 -6.40 -8.57 -15.81
N ALA A 240 -6.28 -7.36 -16.34
CA ALA A 240 -5.84 -7.12 -17.71
C ALA A 240 -4.39 -7.58 -17.92
N VAL A 241 -3.48 -7.23 -17.01
CA VAL A 241 -2.07 -7.66 -17.06
C VAL A 241 -1.96 -9.18 -17.00
N ALA A 242 -2.66 -9.83 -16.05
CA ALA A 242 -2.66 -11.28 -15.91
C ALA A 242 -3.20 -11.99 -17.17
N SER A 243 -4.27 -11.45 -17.76
CA SER A 243 -4.88 -11.98 -18.98
C SER A 243 -3.96 -11.84 -20.18
N ILE A 244 -3.35 -10.66 -20.40
CA ILE A 244 -2.39 -10.42 -21.49
C ILE A 244 -1.17 -11.36 -21.36
N MET A 245 -0.62 -11.51 -20.15
CA MET A 245 0.52 -12.41 -19.93
C MET A 245 0.16 -13.87 -20.18
N THR A 246 -1.08 -14.28 -19.84
CA THR A 246 -1.57 -15.63 -20.11
C THR A 246 -1.76 -15.88 -21.61
N MET A 247 -2.38 -14.94 -22.35
CA MET A 247 -2.53 -15.02 -23.80
C MET A 247 -1.15 -15.10 -24.48
N LEU A 248 -0.22 -14.22 -24.09
CA LEU A 248 1.14 -14.21 -24.64
C LEU A 248 1.86 -15.55 -24.42
N LYS A 249 1.76 -16.11 -23.20
CA LYS A 249 2.34 -17.41 -22.88
C LYS A 249 1.71 -18.54 -23.71
N THR A 250 0.42 -18.49 -23.95
CA THR A 250 -0.31 -19.46 -24.78
C THR A 250 0.17 -19.39 -26.24
N GLU A 251 0.21 -18.19 -26.81
CA GLU A 251 0.68 -18.00 -28.20
C GLU A 251 2.13 -18.41 -28.38
N ILE A 252 3.02 -18.09 -27.45
CA ILE A 252 4.42 -18.54 -27.48
C ILE A 252 4.51 -20.08 -27.50
N LYS A 253 3.66 -20.76 -26.72
CA LYS A 253 3.66 -22.24 -26.64
C LYS A 253 3.01 -22.91 -27.85
N SER A 254 2.18 -22.22 -28.62
CA SER A 254 1.44 -22.79 -29.77
C SER A 254 2.36 -23.16 -30.94
N SER A 255 3.58 -22.59 -31.04
CA SER A 255 4.49 -22.77 -32.16
C SER A 255 5.92 -22.98 -31.68
N LYS A 256 6.60 -23.99 -32.27
CA LYS A 256 8.04 -24.24 -32.03
C LYS A 256 8.89 -23.01 -32.43
N ARG A 257 8.53 -22.31 -33.52
CA ARG A 257 9.23 -21.08 -33.93
C ARG A 257 9.07 -19.97 -32.91
N ALA A 258 7.84 -19.76 -32.40
CA ALA A 258 7.57 -18.76 -31.38
C ALA A 258 8.30 -19.08 -30.05
N SER A 259 8.35 -20.37 -29.66
CA SER A 259 9.09 -20.82 -28.48
C SER A 259 10.60 -20.54 -28.58
N VAL A 260 11.22 -20.80 -29.76
CA VAL A 260 12.63 -20.47 -30.00
C VAL A 260 12.86 -18.96 -29.99
N GLY A 261 11.99 -18.17 -30.63
CA GLY A 261 12.04 -16.71 -30.59
C GLY A 261 11.92 -16.16 -29.17
N ALA A 262 11.01 -16.70 -28.36
CA ALA A 262 10.86 -16.32 -26.98
C ALA A 262 12.07 -16.69 -26.10
N MET A 263 12.71 -17.82 -26.38
CA MET A 263 13.96 -18.21 -25.70
C MET A 263 15.10 -17.21 -26.01
N LEU A 264 15.24 -16.76 -27.25
CA LEU A 264 16.20 -15.72 -27.63
C LEU A 264 15.88 -14.35 -26.97
N SER A 265 14.58 -14.05 -26.78
CA SER A 265 14.09 -12.81 -26.19
C SER A 265 13.82 -12.91 -24.68
N LYS A 266 14.30 -13.97 -24.00
CA LYS A 266 14.04 -14.26 -22.58
C LYS A 266 14.30 -13.07 -21.65
N ASN A 267 15.39 -12.34 -21.89
CA ASN A 267 15.75 -11.19 -21.07
C ASN A 267 14.76 -10.03 -21.22
N ALA A 268 14.25 -9.80 -22.45
CA ALA A 268 13.24 -8.76 -22.67
C ALA A 268 11.92 -9.11 -21.99
N PHE A 269 11.48 -10.37 -22.07
CA PHE A 269 10.27 -10.82 -21.34
C PHE A 269 10.44 -10.76 -19.83
N LYS A 270 11.63 -11.12 -19.31
CA LYS A 270 11.93 -11.00 -17.88
C LYS A 270 11.88 -9.53 -17.45
N ALA A 271 12.52 -8.63 -18.19
CA ALA A 271 12.49 -7.19 -17.90
C ALA A 271 11.07 -6.61 -17.93
N LEU A 272 10.26 -7.02 -18.94
CA LEU A 272 8.86 -6.61 -19.02
C LEU A 272 8.06 -7.10 -17.81
N LYS A 273 8.20 -8.39 -17.44
CA LYS A 273 7.52 -8.96 -16.28
C LYS A 273 7.87 -8.20 -15.01
N THR A 274 9.17 -7.99 -14.72
CA THR A 274 9.62 -7.21 -13.56
C THR A 274 9.07 -5.79 -13.59
N ARG A 275 9.07 -5.12 -14.75
CA ARG A 275 8.57 -3.75 -14.87
C ARG A 275 7.05 -3.63 -14.66
N MET A 276 6.28 -4.68 -14.94
CA MET A 276 4.83 -4.73 -14.76
C MET A 276 4.42 -5.35 -13.42
N ASP A 277 5.38 -5.82 -12.64
CA ASP A 277 5.12 -6.47 -11.37
C ASP A 277 4.90 -5.42 -10.28
N TYR A 278 3.64 -5.20 -9.94
CA TYR A 278 3.26 -4.27 -8.85
C TYR A 278 3.67 -4.79 -7.47
N THR A 279 3.98 -6.10 -7.33
CA THR A 279 4.46 -6.68 -6.06
C THR A 279 5.87 -6.21 -5.71
N GLU A 280 6.63 -5.73 -6.67
CA GLU A 280 7.94 -5.08 -6.47
C GLU A 280 7.83 -3.83 -5.57
N TYR A 281 6.68 -3.16 -5.56
CA TYR A 281 6.42 -2.02 -4.68
C TYR A 281 5.94 -2.42 -3.27
N GLY A 282 5.77 -3.73 -3.01
CA GLY A 282 5.70 -4.30 -1.66
C GLY A 282 4.36 -4.19 -0.93
N GLY A 283 3.29 -3.84 -1.61
CA GLY A 283 1.96 -3.71 -1.00
C GLY A 283 1.43 -2.26 -1.03
N ALA A 284 0.32 -2.02 -0.34
CA ALA A 284 -0.32 -0.72 -0.28
C ALA A 284 -0.16 -0.10 1.11
N PRO A 285 0.45 1.07 1.26
CA PRO A 285 0.42 1.79 2.52
C PRO A 285 -1.02 2.25 2.82
N LEU A 286 -1.42 2.15 4.08
CA LEU A 286 -2.64 2.76 4.59
C LEU A 286 -2.28 4.12 5.18
N LEU A 287 -2.44 5.16 4.39
CA LEU A 287 -2.06 6.52 4.76
C LEU A 287 -3.13 7.20 5.63
N GLY A 288 -2.71 8.17 6.45
CA GLY A 288 -3.61 8.91 7.34
C GLY A 288 -3.82 8.27 8.72
N ILE A 289 -3.12 7.18 9.02
CA ILE A 289 -3.06 6.54 10.35
C ILE A 289 -1.84 7.09 11.10
N ASN A 290 -1.94 7.20 12.42
CA ASN A 290 -0.88 7.71 13.31
C ASN A 290 0.20 6.65 13.58
N GLY A 291 0.74 6.07 12.52
CA GLY A 291 1.76 5.02 12.51
C GLY A 291 1.95 4.45 11.10
N GLY A 292 3.04 3.75 10.86
CA GLY A 292 3.26 3.05 9.60
C GLY A 292 2.34 1.83 9.49
N ILE A 293 1.60 1.71 8.39
CA ILE A 293 0.75 0.53 8.10
C ILE A 293 0.96 0.13 6.65
N ILE A 294 1.42 -1.08 6.41
CA ILE A 294 1.56 -1.66 5.07
C ILE A 294 0.66 -2.88 4.94
N LYS A 295 -0.23 -2.84 3.97
CA LYS A 295 -1.08 -3.96 3.58
C LYS A 295 -0.49 -4.66 2.37
N ALA A 296 0.11 -5.83 2.57
CA ALA A 296 0.55 -6.71 1.49
C ALA A 296 -0.64 -7.47 0.88
N HIS A 297 -0.51 -7.96 -0.34
CA HIS A 297 -1.56 -8.73 -1.00
C HIS A 297 -1.79 -10.09 -0.29
N GLY A 298 -3.03 -10.61 -0.31
CA GLY A 298 -3.35 -11.90 0.33
C GLY A 298 -2.50 -13.07 -0.19
N SER A 299 -2.21 -13.09 -1.48
CA SER A 299 -1.38 -14.11 -2.13
C SER A 299 0.14 -13.80 -2.14
N SER A 300 0.61 -12.89 -1.28
CA SER A 300 2.03 -12.52 -1.21
C SER A 300 2.92 -13.74 -0.98
N ASP A 301 3.94 -13.87 -1.81
CA ASP A 301 5.06 -14.78 -1.61
C ASP A 301 6.16 -14.11 -0.77
N GLU A 302 7.27 -14.82 -0.53
CA GLU A 302 8.41 -14.33 0.24
C GLU A 302 9.01 -13.03 -0.34
N ARG A 303 9.01 -12.88 -1.66
CA ARG A 303 9.52 -11.67 -2.34
C ARG A 303 8.63 -10.47 -2.09
N ALA A 304 7.32 -10.67 -2.21
CA ALA A 304 6.34 -9.62 -1.94
C ALA A 304 6.39 -9.16 -0.48
N VAL A 305 6.58 -10.09 0.47
CA VAL A 305 6.77 -9.76 1.88
C VAL A 305 8.08 -8.97 2.09
N CYS A 306 9.18 -9.41 1.52
CA CYS A 306 10.46 -8.70 1.57
C CYS A 306 10.32 -7.26 1.02
N SER A 307 9.64 -7.09 -0.12
CA SER A 307 9.35 -5.79 -0.71
C SER A 307 8.45 -4.93 0.20
N ALA A 308 7.44 -5.52 0.87
CA ALA A 308 6.56 -4.82 1.81
C ALA A 308 7.33 -4.28 3.03
N ILE A 309 8.30 -5.05 3.54
CA ILE A 309 9.19 -4.60 4.61
C ILE A 309 10.10 -3.47 4.14
N GLY A 310 10.65 -3.58 2.92
CA GLY A 310 11.42 -2.52 2.29
C GLY A 310 10.62 -1.22 2.12
N GLN A 311 9.33 -1.33 1.78
CA GLN A 311 8.41 -0.20 1.69
C GLN A 311 8.12 0.41 3.07
N ALA A 312 7.89 -0.42 4.10
CA ALA A 312 7.72 0.03 5.47
C ALA A 312 8.94 0.84 5.94
N ARG A 313 10.15 0.33 5.66
CA ARG A 313 11.39 1.01 5.96
C ARG A 313 11.48 2.39 5.30
N LYS A 314 11.18 2.48 4.00
CA LYS A 314 11.18 3.76 3.25
C LYS A 314 10.13 4.72 3.79
N LEU A 315 8.94 4.25 4.16
CA LEU A 315 7.86 5.06 4.74
C LEU A 315 8.31 5.72 6.05
N ILE A 316 8.97 4.98 6.92
CA ILE A 316 9.46 5.51 8.20
C ILE A 316 10.63 6.47 7.99
N LEU A 317 11.64 6.11 7.17
CA LEU A 317 12.77 6.97 6.83
C LEU A 317 12.34 8.26 6.12
N GLY A 318 11.31 8.19 5.27
CA GLY A 318 10.72 9.32 4.57
C GLY A 318 9.84 10.22 5.45
N ASN A 319 9.69 9.88 6.75
CA ASN A 319 8.92 10.65 7.73
C ASN A 319 7.50 11.02 7.26
N VAL A 320 6.86 10.10 6.49
CA VAL A 320 5.60 10.36 5.78
C VAL A 320 4.47 10.75 6.72
N THR A 321 4.32 10.04 7.85
CA THR A 321 3.24 10.30 8.83
C THR A 321 3.29 11.73 9.37
N ASN A 322 4.47 12.22 9.76
CA ASN A 322 4.62 13.58 10.26
C ASN A 322 4.46 14.63 9.15
N THR A 323 4.90 14.33 7.93
CA THR A 323 4.70 15.20 6.78
C THR A 323 3.20 15.36 6.48
N ILE A 324 2.42 14.27 6.48
CA ILE A 324 0.96 14.32 6.33
C ILE A 324 0.35 15.18 7.45
N SER A 325 0.73 14.95 8.71
CA SER A 325 0.23 15.71 9.86
C SER A 325 0.47 17.21 9.68
N GLY A 326 1.66 17.61 9.25
CA GLY A 326 2.01 19.01 9.01
C GLY A 326 1.22 19.64 7.86
N LEU A 327 0.98 18.91 6.76
CA LEU A 327 0.21 19.40 5.63
C LEU A 327 -1.28 19.58 5.99
N ILE A 328 -1.87 18.62 6.65
CA ILE A 328 -3.27 18.67 7.09
C ILE A 328 -3.50 19.79 8.12
N SER A 329 -2.58 19.98 9.07
CA SER A 329 -2.67 21.06 10.06
C SER A 329 -2.65 22.44 9.40
N ARG A 330 -1.78 22.67 8.41
CA ARG A 330 -1.72 23.94 7.66
C ARG A 330 -2.97 24.22 6.85
N GLU A 331 -3.60 23.18 6.28
CA GLU A 331 -4.86 23.34 5.54
C GLU A 331 -6.02 23.71 6.47
N MET A 332 -5.98 23.24 7.72
CA MET A 332 -7.01 23.54 8.72
C MET A 332 -6.86 24.90 9.40
N GLU A 333 -5.70 25.58 9.26
CA GLU A 333 -5.52 26.92 9.80
C GLU A 333 -6.45 27.90 9.09
N PRO A 334 -7.24 28.70 9.83
CA PRO A 334 -8.10 29.73 9.25
C PRO A 334 -7.23 30.64 8.37
N GLN A 335 -7.65 30.88 7.13
CA GLN A 335 -7.01 31.86 6.28
C GLN A 335 -7.10 33.21 7.03
N ALA A 336 -5.99 33.62 7.67
CA ALA A 336 -5.89 34.95 8.26
C ALA A 336 -6.23 35.95 7.14
N GLY A 337 -7.31 36.71 7.35
CA GLY A 337 -8.09 37.46 6.39
C GLY A 337 -7.28 38.19 5.34
N LYS A 338 -7.80 38.11 4.10
CA LYS A 338 -7.64 39.15 3.11
C LYS A 338 -8.88 40.05 3.13
#